data_5a1bd6c2e80a2b59aa2a676883dd8321
#
_entry.id   5a1bd6c2e80a2b59aa2a676883dd8321
#
_cell.length_a   1.000
_cell.length_b   1.000
_cell.length_c   1.000
_cell.angle_alpha   90.00
_cell.angle_beta   90.00
_cell.angle_gamma   90.00
#
_symmetry.space_group_name_H-M   'P 1'
#
loop_
_entity.id
_entity.type
_entity.pdbx_description
1 polymer ?
#
loop_
_entity_poly.entity_id
_entity_poly.type
_entity_poly.pdbx_seq_one_letter_code
_entity_poly.pdbx_strand_id
1 'polypeptide(L)'
;MVAEYVLPVGLLVDGDPGDPLGEGYEVQWRDDEDPPHYFFHAQVSVLRLERLVPAALRCLPRFCHAVLEVRRSDAEMERDPDGPSVDRWVSDLLPRADLMRVFERYRFPLLHDGMVGFGGYDPESAFEVFLDDHKLLSLFSPSMEPFEQLLAAHRVPDTRELRTLLDLDHEHHTLYSVPERVVVPCAKRLRRKRLDVGWFSGAIRQRLRMQPECLYQDGDS
;
A
#
# COMPACT_ATOMS: atom_id res chain seq x y z
N MET A 1 20.54 -19.62 -0.85
CA MET A 1 20.11 -18.90 0.35
C MET A 1 18.82 -18.21 0.01
N VAL A 2 17.73 -18.58 0.67
CA VAL A 2 16.47 -17.83 0.59
C VAL A 2 16.73 -16.50 1.32
N ALA A 3 16.47 -15.38 0.66
CA ALA A 3 16.63 -14.09 1.34
C ALA A 3 15.62 -14.04 2.49
N GLU A 4 16.09 -13.60 3.66
CA GLU A 4 15.22 -13.40 4.81
C GLU A 4 14.13 -12.38 4.47
N TYR A 5 12.88 -12.69 4.81
CA TYR A 5 11.77 -11.76 4.62
C TYR A 5 11.90 -10.60 5.63
N VAL A 6 11.98 -9.39 5.13
CA VAL A 6 12.11 -8.19 5.96
C VAL A 6 10.79 -7.44 5.98
N LEU A 7 10.18 -7.36 7.16
CA LEU A 7 8.97 -6.60 7.39
C LEU A 7 9.22 -5.09 7.31
N PRO A 8 8.22 -4.30 6.94
CA PRO A 8 8.20 -2.86 7.15
C PRO A 8 8.35 -2.51 8.63
N VAL A 9 8.98 -1.37 8.92
CA VAL A 9 9.27 -0.96 10.31
C VAL A 9 8.03 -0.80 11.18
N GLY A 10 6.93 -0.35 10.59
CA GLY A 10 5.66 -0.10 11.29
C GLY A 10 4.72 -1.31 11.36
N LEU A 11 5.18 -2.51 10.99
CA LEU A 11 4.41 -3.74 11.10
C LEU A 11 5.16 -4.73 11.98
N LEU A 12 4.55 -5.11 13.10
CA LEU A 12 5.14 -6.04 14.06
C LEU A 12 4.27 -7.29 14.13
N VAL A 13 4.90 -8.46 14.03
CA VAL A 13 4.23 -9.74 14.21
C VAL A 13 4.43 -10.19 15.65
N ASP A 14 3.34 -10.60 16.29
CA ASP A 14 3.35 -11.10 17.65
C ASP A 14 3.73 -12.59 17.69
N GLY A 15 4.66 -12.93 18.59
CA GLY A 15 5.08 -14.31 18.81
C GLY A 15 6.02 -14.87 17.73
N ASP A 16 6.12 -16.20 17.71
CA ASP A 16 6.81 -16.95 16.66
C ASP A 16 5.84 -17.16 15.51
N PRO A 17 6.09 -16.61 14.31
CA PRO A 17 5.19 -16.78 13.18
C PRO A 17 5.07 -18.24 12.70
N GLY A 18 5.80 -19.18 13.33
CA GLY A 18 5.89 -20.57 12.88
C GLY A 18 6.59 -20.65 11.52
N ASP A 19 5.82 -20.93 10.46
CA ASP A 19 6.38 -20.86 9.11
C ASP A 19 6.64 -19.40 8.72
N PRO A 20 7.82 -19.09 8.17
CA PRO A 20 8.18 -17.73 7.79
C PRO A 20 7.26 -17.23 6.67
N LEU A 21 6.96 -15.93 6.68
CA LEU A 21 6.33 -15.27 5.55
C LEU A 21 7.17 -15.46 4.29
N GLY A 22 6.50 -15.83 3.20
CA GLY A 22 7.12 -15.98 1.89
C GLY A 22 6.93 -14.76 1.01
N GLU A 23 7.74 -14.66 -0.03
CA GLU A 23 7.49 -13.72 -1.12
C GLU A 23 6.74 -14.44 -2.24
N GLY A 24 5.71 -13.81 -2.78
CA GLY A 24 4.94 -14.36 -3.88
C GLY A 24 3.81 -13.47 -4.31
N TYR A 25 3.09 -13.91 -5.33
CA TYR A 25 1.82 -13.31 -5.72
C TYR A 25 0.81 -14.40 -6.11
N GLU A 26 -0.45 -14.04 -5.97
CA GLU A 26 -1.59 -14.76 -6.53
C GLU A 26 -2.27 -13.89 -7.57
N VAL A 27 -2.89 -14.51 -8.55
CA VAL A 27 -3.69 -13.82 -9.56
C VAL A 27 -5.08 -14.46 -9.64
N GLN A 28 -6.09 -13.61 -9.70
CA GLN A 28 -7.49 -14.00 -9.82
C GLN A 28 -8.12 -13.22 -10.99
N TRP A 29 -8.96 -13.89 -11.74
CA TRP A 29 -9.84 -13.25 -12.71
C TRP A 29 -11.15 -12.86 -12.02
N ARG A 30 -11.52 -11.59 -12.10
CA ARG A 30 -12.75 -11.02 -11.54
C ARG A 30 -13.70 -10.72 -12.70
N ASP A 31 -14.57 -11.67 -13.03
CA ASP A 31 -15.60 -11.53 -14.06
C ASP A 31 -16.94 -11.05 -13.50
N ASP A 32 -17.09 -11.05 -12.20
CA ASP A 32 -18.22 -10.51 -11.45
C ASP A 32 -18.17 -8.99 -11.24
N GLU A 33 -17.07 -8.36 -11.60
CA GLU A 33 -16.87 -6.91 -11.51
C GLU A 33 -16.97 -6.24 -12.90
N ASP A 34 -17.36 -4.98 -12.95
CA ASP A 34 -17.48 -4.19 -14.17
C ASP A 34 -16.54 -2.97 -14.12
N PRO A 35 -15.55 -2.90 -15.01
CA PRO A 35 -15.17 -3.89 -16.03
C PRO A 35 -14.45 -5.12 -15.47
N PRO A 36 -14.59 -6.30 -16.09
CA PRO A 36 -13.83 -7.49 -15.69
C PRO A 36 -12.33 -7.26 -15.77
N HIS A 37 -11.58 -7.77 -14.79
CA HIS A 37 -10.15 -7.54 -14.70
C HIS A 37 -9.39 -8.66 -14.00
N TYR A 38 -8.07 -8.69 -14.17
CA TYR A 38 -7.16 -9.49 -13.37
C TYR A 38 -6.78 -8.74 -12.10
N PHE A 39 -6.91 -9.41 -10.97
CA PHE A 39 -6.45 -8.94 -9.68
C PHE A 39 -5.23 -9.73 -9.25
N PHE A 40 -4.11 -9.03 -9.05
CA PHE A 40 -2.88 -9.59 -8.51
C PHE A 40 -2.73 -9.11 -7.07
N HIS A 41 -2.46 -10.03 -6.18
CA HIS A 41 -2.18 -9.75 -4.79
C HIS A 41 -0.78 -10.25 -4.48
N ALA A 42 0.15 -9.36 -4.21
CA ALA A 42 1.56 -9.71 -4.02
C ALA A 42 2.06 -9.30 -2.65
N GLN A 43 2.73 -10.25 -1.98
CA GLN A 43 3.47 -10.01 -0.76
C GLN A 43 4.96 -10.20 -1.01
N VAL A 44 5.75 -9.20 -0.69
CA VAL A 44 7.19 -9.25 -0.82
C VAL A 44 7.86 -8.45 0.30
N SER A 45 9.09 -8.83 0.63
CA SER A 45 9.93 -8.10 1.57
C SER A 45 9.99 -6.60 1.22
N VAL A 46 10.02 -5.75 2.25
CA VAL A 46 10.12 -4.28 2.05
C VAL A 46 11.33 -3.88 1.19
N LEU A 47 12.41 -4.65 1.23
CA LEU A 47 13.59 -4.42 0.38
C LEU A 47 13.29 -4.59 -1.12
N ARG A 48 12.33 -5.47 -1.43
CA ARG A 48 11.86 -5.65 -2.81
C ARG A 48 10.81 -4.61 -3.18
N LEU A 49 9.92 -4.24 -2.24
CA LEU A 49 8.93 -3.16 -2.44
C LEU A 49 9.59 -1.85 -2.87
N GLU A 50 10.78 -1.53 -2.36
CA GLU A 50 11.54 -0.33 -2.77
C GLU A 50 11.74 -0.21 -4.29
N ARG A 51 11.77 -1.32 -5.01
CA ARG A 51 11.96 -1.39 -6.46
C ARG A 51 10.67 -1.73 -7.19
N LEU A 52 9.87 -2.61 -6.62
CA LEU A 52 8.65 -3.13 -7.25
C LEU A 52 7.56 -2.05 -7.32
N VAL A 53 7.30 -1.33 -6.21
CA VAL A 53 6.24 -0.30 -6.18
C VAL A 53 6.46 0.80 -7.23
N PRO A 54 7.65 1.45 -7.33
CA PRO A 54 7.84 2.45 -8.38
C PRO A 54 7.81 1.86 -9.80
N ALA A 55 8.11 0.58 -9.97
CA ALA A 55 7.98 -0.09 -11.26
C ALA A 55 6.50 -0.35 -11.59
N ALA A 56 5.70 -0.80 -10.62
CA ALA A 56 4.25 -0.98 -10.76
C ALA A 56 3.54 0.35 -11.07
N LEU A 57 3.84 1.41 -10.33
CA LEU A 57 3.27 2.74 -10.59
C LEU A 57 3.57 3.25 -12.02
N ARG A 58 4.65 2.81 -12.66
CA ARG A 58 4.93 3.15 -14.08
C ARG A 58 4.02 2.44 -15.06
N CYS A 59 3.37 1.34 -14.66
CA CYS A 59 2.38 0.64 -15.50
C CYS A 59 1.06 1.39 -15.61
N LEU A 60 0.75 2.28 -14.65
CA LEU A 60 -0.42 3.16 -14.74
C LEU A 60 -0.40 3.99 -16.03
N PRO A 61 -1.55 4.38 -16.58
CA PRO A 61 -1.66 5.33 -17.68
C PRO A 61 -0.93 6.65 -17.43
N ARG A 62 -0.76 7.44 -18.50
CA ARG A 62 -0.08 8.75 -18.41
C ARG A 62 -0.76 9.70 -17.42
N PHE A 63 -2.07 9.60 -17.31
CA PHE A 63 -2.90 10.31 -16.35
C PHE A 63 -3.61 9.29 -15.47
N CYS A 64 -3.74 9.56 -14.18
CA CYS A 64 -4.36 8.68 -13.21
C CYS A 64 -4.83 9.51 -12.00
N HIS A 65 -5.67 8.92 -11.18
CA HIS A 65 -5.98 9.42 -9.85
C HIS A 65 -4.96 8.86 -8.86
N ALA A 66 -4.54 9.67 -7.89
CA ALA A 66 -3.76 9.18 -6.76
C ALA A 66 -4.69 8.83 -5.60
N VAL A 67 -4.36 7.77 -4.88
CA VAL A 67 -5.07 7.32 -3.67
C VAL A 67 -4.12 7.33 -2.50
N LEU A 68 -4.60 7.82 -1.37
CA LEU A 68 -3.93 7.77 -0.07
C LEU A 68 -4.94 7.26 0.96
N GLU A 69 -4.57 6.22 1.68
CA GLU A 69 -5.32 5.73 2.82
C GLU A 69 -4.51 5.95 4.10
N VAL A 70 -5.20 6.31 5.17
CA VAL A 70 -4.62 6.41 6.50
C VAL A 70 -5.51 5.64 7.46
N ARG A 71 -4.97 4.61 8.09
CA ARG A 71 -5.68 3.84 9.12
C ARG A 71 -5.99 4.74 10.30
N ARG A 72 -7.20 4.68 10.78
CA ARG A 72 -7.64 5.40 11.97
C ARG A 72 -7.05 4.74 13.22
N SER A 73 -6.65 5.55 14.18
CA SER A 73 -6.18 5.06 15.48
C SER A 73 -7.33 4.43 16.27
N ASP A 74 -7.00 3.56 17.23
CA ASP A 74 -7.99 2.94 18.12
C ASP A 74 -8.85 3.98 18.81
N ALA A 75 -8.27 5.10 19.25
CA ALA A 75 -9.00 6.19 19.87
C ALA A 75 -9.96 6.94 18.90
N GLU A 76 -9.73 6.90 17.60
CA GLU A 76 -10.65 7.41 16.57
C GLU A 76 -11.76 6.40 16.30
N MET A 77 -11.42 5.12 16.22
CA MET A 77 -12.41 4.04 16.07
C MET A 77 -13.32 3.91 17.30
N GLU A 78 -12.80 4.09 18.53
CA GLU A 78 -13.61 4.12 19.75
C GLU A 78 -14.61 5.29 19.78
N ARG A 79 -14.25 6.44 19.20
CA ARG A 79 -15.14 7.62 19.12
C ARG A 79 -16.22 7.49 18.04
N ASP A 80 -15.96 6.71 17.03
CA ASP A 80 -16.83 6.49 15.88
C ASP A 80 -16.74 5.02 15.46
N PRO A 81 -17.39 4.12 16.24
CA PRO A 81 -17.29 2.67 16.02
C PRO A 81 -17.92 2.18 14.72
N ASP A 82 -18.88 2.92 14.19
CA ASP A 82 -19.57 2.60 12.93
C ASP A 82 -18.89 3.23 11.71
N GLY A 83 -17.84 4.02 11.95
CA GLY A 83 -17.08 4.67 10.89
C GLY A 83 -16.09 3.71 10.20
N PRO A 84 -15.53 4.12 9.05
CA PRO A 84 -14.57 3.32 8.33
C PRO A 84 -13.27 3.13 9.15
N SER A 85 -12.59 1.99 8.98
CA SER A 85 -11.29 1.73 9.61
C SER A 85 -10.14 2.54 9.01
N VAL A 86 -10.33 3.06 7.81
CA VAL A 86 -9.37 3.90 7.08
C VAL A 86 -10.04 5.16 6.55
N ASP A 87 -9.34 6.27 6.62
CA ASP A 87 -9.71 7.48 5.90
C ASP A 87 -9.06 7.43 4.52
N ARG A 88 -9.86 7.58 3.47
CA ARG A 88 -9.40 7.54 2.08
C ARG A 88 -9.50 8.91 1.42
N TRP A 89 -8.45 9.29 0.70
CA TRP A 89 -8.38 10.51 -0.09
C TRP A 89 -7.99 10.19 -1.53
N VAL A 90 -8.65 10.89 -2.46
CA VAL A 90 -8.43 10.73 -3.90
C VAL A 90 -8.10 12.08 -4.50
N SER A 91 -7.18 12.12 -5.46
CA SER A 91 -6.88 13.33 -6.22
C SER A 91 -7.79 13.46 -7.44
N ASP A 92 -7.88 14.68 -7.97
CA ASP A 92 -8.30 14.84 -9.37
C ASP A 92 -7.35 14.08 -10.31
N LEU A 93 -7.75 13.94 -11.58
CA LEU A 93 -6.91 13.35 -12.63
C LEU A 93 -5.60 14.15 -12.75
N LEU A 94 -4.47 13.48 -12.56
CA LEU A 94 -3.15 14.10 -12.57
C LEU A 94 -2.14 13.32 -13.43
N PRO A 95 -1.04 13.95 -13.87
CA PRO A 95 0.02 13.23 -14.55
C PRO A 95 0.65 12.18 -13.63
N ARG A 96 0.79 10.93 -14.08
CA ARG A 96 1.51 9.87 -13.36
C ARG A 96 2.89 10.33 -12.84
N ALA A 97 3.56 11.21 -13.56
CA ALA A 97 4.84 11.77 -13.14
C ALA A 97 4.76 12.54 -11.80
N ASP A 98 3.59 13.11 -11.46
CA ASP A 98 3.39 13.80 -10.19
C ASP A 98 3.19 12.81 -9.05
N LEU A 99 2.41 11.75 -9.28
CA LEU A 99 2.30 10.61 -8.38
C LEU A 99 3.67 10.01 -8.07
N MET A 100 4.46 9.72 -9.10
CA MET A 100 5.82 9.19 -8.97
C MET A 100 6.74 10.10 -8.16
N ARG A 101 6.70 11.43 -8.40
CA ARG A 101 7.50 12.39 -7.64
C ARG A 101 7.12 12.41 -6.15
N VAL A 102 5.85 12.27 -5.84
CA VAL A 102 5.38 12.17 -4.45
C VAL A 102 5.84 10.87 -3.83
N PHE A 103 5.69 9.73 -4.50
CA PHE A 103 6.20 8.44 -4.02
C PHE A 103 7.69 8.53 -3.71
N GLU A 104 8.51 9.00 -4.65
CA GLU A 104 9.97 9.11 -4.45
C GLU A 104 10.35 10.01 -3.27
N ARG A 105 9.62 11.10 -3.06
CA ARG A 105 9.86 12.03 -1.95
C ARG A 105 9.53 11.44 -0.60
N TYR A 106 8.47 10.62 -0.52
CA TYR A 106 7.94 10.04 0.71
C TYR A 106 8.13 8.52 0.75
N ARG A 107 9.03 7.97 -0.09
CA ARG A 107 9.25 6.52 -0.25
C ARG A 107 9.39 5.82 1.10
N PHE A 108 10.26 6.31 1.96
CA PHE A 108 10.51 5.67 3.24
C PHE A 108 9.24 5.58 4.11
N PRO A 109 8.54 6.67 4.44
CA PRO A 109 7.31 6.54 5.22
C PRO A 109 6.22 5.74 4.49
N LEU A 110 6.03 5.87 3.18
CA LEU A 110 5.03 5.10 2.44
C LEU A 110 5.29 3.59 2.47
N LEU A 111 6.54 3.16 2.49
CA LEU A 111 6.90 1.73 2.52
C LEU A 111 6.99 1.16 3.94
N HIS A 112 7.21 1.99 4.96
CA HIS A 112 7.54 1.50 6.29
C HIS A 112 6.53 1.87 7.38
N ASP A 113 5.66 2.86 7.18
CA ASP A 113 4.63 3.22 8.15
C ASP A 113 3.45 2.26 8.03
N GLY A 114 3.10 1.57 9.11
CA GLY A 114 2.04 0.56 9.14
C GLY A 114 0.62 1.14 9.10
N MET A 115 0.46 2.48 9.05
CA MET A 115 -0.85 3.13 9.08
C MET A 115 -1.26 3.70 7.72
N VAL A 116 -0.45 3.54 6.67
CA VAL A 116 -0.65 4.25 5.40
C VAL A 116 -0.66 3.32 4.21
N GLY A 117 -1.69 3.41 3.37
CA GLY A 117 -1.73 2.89 2.00
C GLY A 117 -1.54 4.00 0.98
N PHE A 118 -0.96 3.68 -0.19
CA PHE A 118 -0.73 4.63 -1.26
C PHE A 118 -0.72 3.95 -2.62
N GLY A 119 -1.32 4.63 -3.59
CA GLY A 119 -1.37 4.11 -4.95
C GLY A 119 -1.96 5.08 -5.96
N GLY A 120 -2.44 4.52 -7.04
CA GLY A 120 -3.18 5.26 -8.05
C GLY A 120 -3.97 4.34 -8.96
N TYR A 121 -4.98 4.88 -9.58
CA TYR A 121 -5.87 4.16 -10.48
C TYR A 121 -6.34 5.01 -11.63
N ASP A 122 -6.79 4.36 -12.67
CA ASP A 122 -7.49 4.97 -13.80
C ASP A 122 -8.74 4.14 -14.12
N PRO A 123 -9.94 4.67 -13.83
CA PRO A 123 -11.19 3.95 -14.03
C PRO A 123 -11.50 3.67 -15.51
N GLU A 124 -11.00 4.51 -16.44
CA GLU A 124 -11.27 4.33 -17.87
C GLU A 124 -10.55 3.12 -18.45
N SER A 125 -9.33 2.86 -17.99
CA SER A 125 -8.52 1.72 -18.45
C SER A 125 -8.56 0.52 -17.50
N ALA A 126 -9.24 0.60 -16.36
CA ALA A 126 -9.29 -0.41 -15.31
C ALA A 126 -7.89 -0.81 -14.80
N PHE A 127 -6.97 0.16 -14.73
CA PHE A 127 -5.65 -0.04 -14.12
C PHE A 127 -5.62 0.53 -12.72
N GLU A 128 -5.16 -0.29 -11.76
CA GLU A 128 -4.87 0.16 -10.42
C GLU A 128 -3.56 -0.43 -9.91
N VAL A 129 -2.84 0.35 -9.12
CA VAL A 129 -1.68 -0.06 -8.33
C VAL A 129 -1.85 0.50 -6.95
N PHE A 130 -2.03 -0.34 -5.96
CA PHE A 130 -2.23 0.07 -4.59
C PHE A 130 -1.38 -0.74 -3.62
N LEU A 131 -0.63 -0.07 -2.75
CA LEU A 131 0.08 -0.65 -1.62
C LEU A 131 -0.70 -0.28 -0.36
N ASP A 132 -1.31 -1.26 0.29
CA ASP A 132 -2.12 -1.04 1.49
C ASP A 132 -1.28 -0.77 2.75
N ASP A 133 -1.92 -0.66 3.89
CA ASP A 133 -1.27 -0.46 5.19
C ASP A 133 -0.55 -1.71 5.71
N HIS A 134 -0.92 -2.93 5.27
CA HIS A 134 -0.20 -4.18 5.50
C HIS A 134 1.02 -4.35 4.57
N LYS A 135 1.20 -3.43 3.64
CA LYS A 135 2.21 -3.47 2.57
C LYS A 135 2.05 -4.65 1.62
N LEU A 136 0.81 -5.07 1.41
CA LEU A 136 0.41 -5.92 0.31
C LEU A 136 0.22 -5.06 -0.94
N LEU A 137 0.75 -5.53 -2.05
CA LEU A 137 0.67 -4.83 -3.32
C LEU A 137 -0.48 -5.43 -4.15
N SER A 138 -1.54 -4.66 -4.29
CA SER A 138 -2.69 -4.96 -5.13
C SER A 138 -2.52 -4.31 -6.50
N LEU A 139 -2.71 -5.11 -7.57
CA LEU A 139 -2.55 -4.67 -8.95
C LEU A 139 -3.78 -5.13 -9.74
N PHE A 140 -4.45 -4.19 -10.41
CA PHE A 140 -5.61 -4.48 -11.24
C PHE A 140 -5.35 -4.08 -12.69
N SER A 141 -5.72 -4.94 -13.63
CA SER A 141 -5.62 -4.63 -15.06
C SER A 141 -6.58 -5.47 -15.91
N PRO A 142 -7.03 -4.96 -17.06
CA PRO A 142 -7.88 -5.70 -17.98
C PRO A 142 -7.16 -6.85 -18.67
N SER A 143 -5.83 -6.90 -18.59
CA SER A 143 -5.00 -7.97 -19.16
C SER A 143 -3.93 -8.43 -18.17
N MET A 144 -3.60 -9.71 -18.22
CA MET A 144 -2.64 -10.34 -17.32
C MET A 144 -1.20 -9.83 -17.54
N GLU A 145 -0.85 -9.61 -18.79
CA GLU A 145 0.53 -9.39 -19.25
C GLU A 145 1.34 -8.30 -18.54
N PRO A 146 0.82 -7.06 -18.31
CA PRO A 146 1.67 -5.99 -17.77
C PRO A 146 2.23 -6.31 -16.39
N PHE A 147 1.41 -6.90 -15.53
CA PHE A 147 1.82 -7.18 -14.14
C PHE A 147 2.50 -8.53 -13.99
N GLU A 148 2.12 -9.54 -14.78
CA GLU A 148 2.85 -10.81 -14.84
C GLU A 148 4.31 -10.58 -15.26
N GLN A 149 4.54 -9.81 -16.33
CA GLN A 149 5.88 -9.45 -16.79
C GLN A 149 6.66 -8.64 -15.74
N LEU A 150 5.97 -7.70 -15.08
CA LEU A 150 6.57 -6.92 -14.00
C LEU A 150 7.03 -7.80 -12.85
N LEU A 151 6.15 -8.68 -12.34
CA LEU A 151 6.43 -9.57 -11.22
C LEU A 151 7.53 -10.56 -11.56
N ALA A 152 7.51 -11.13 -12.77
CA ALA A 152 8.57 -12.00 -13.29
C ALA A 152 9.93 -11.28 -13.39
N ALA A 153 9.96 -10.03 -13.90
CA ALA A 153 11.17 -9.21 -13.98
C ALA A 153 11.76 -8.93 -12.59
N HIS A 154 10.91 -8.80 -11.58
CA HIS A 154 11.30 -8.62 -10.18
C HIS A 154 11.50 -9.96 -9.44
N ARG A 155 11.38 -11.11 -10.13
CA ARG A 155 11.56 -12.46 -9.58
C ARG A 155 10.63 -12.73 -8.39
N VAL A 156 9.41 -12.22 -8.44
CA VAL A 156 8.35 -12.56 -7.50
C VAL A 156 7.71 -13.85 -8.00
N PRO A 157 7.72 -14.95 -7.23
CA PRO A 157 7.14 -16.21 -7.69
C PRO A 157 5.61 -16.17 -7.69
N ASP A 158 5.00 -16.83 -8.68
CA ASP A 158 3.60 -17.18 -8.66
C ASP A 158 3.37 -18.29 -7.62
N THR A 159 2.46 -18.09 -6.69
CA THR A 159 2.14 -19.04 -5.62
C THR A 159 0.63 -19.29 -5.57
N ARG A 160 0.22 -20.53 -5.33
CA ARG A 160 -1.20 -20.88 -5.21
C ARG A 160 -1.77 -20.65 -3.81
N GLU A 161 -0.89 -20.57 -2.83
CA GLU A 161 -1.23 -20.40 -1.40
C GLU A 161 -0.28 -19.35 -0.83
N LEU A 162 -0.62 -18.09 -1.07
CA LEU A 162 0.16 -16.97 -0.56
C LEU A 162 -0.20 -16.75 0.91
N ARG A 163 0.73 -17.10 1.81
CA ARG A 163 0.59 -16.72 3.20
C ARG A 163 1.00 -15.25 3.37
N THR A 164 0.06 -14.45 3.80
CA THR A 164 0.24 -13.01 3.93
C THR A 164 0.35 -12.57 5.39
N LEU A 165 0.65 -11.30 5.62
CA LEU A 165 0.65 -10.72 6.96
C LEU A 165 -0.76 -10.77 7.59
N LEU A 166 -1.83 -10.78 6.76
CA LEU A 166 -3.22 -10.91 7.21
C LEU A 166 -3.53 -12.26 7.89
N ASP A 167 -2.71 -13.29 7.64
CA ASP A 167 -2.85 -14.62 8.24
C ASP A 167 -2.15 -14.73 9.60
N LEU A 168 -1.56 -13.63 10.10
CA LEU A 168 -0.80 -13.56 11.34
C LEU A 168 -1.40 -12.51 12.27
N ASP A 169 -1.27 -12.74 13.57
CA ASP A 169 -1.49 -11.70 14.56
C ASP A 169 -0.39 -10.65 14.44
N HIS A 170 -0.76 -9.42 14.19
CA HIS A 170 0.18 -8.34 13.96
C HIS A 170 -0.36 -6.98 14.43
N GLU A 171 0.56 -6.09 14.71
CA GLU A 171 0.27 -4.72 15.15
C GLU A 171 0.70 -3.70 14.09
N HIS A 172 -0.12 -2.66 13.94
CA HIS A 172 0.17 -1.49 13.13
C HIS A 172 0.72 -0.36 13.97
N HIS A 173 1.86 0.17 13.57
CA HIS A 173 2.50 1.32 14.20
C HIS A 173 2.81 2.41 13.19
N THR A 174 2.66 3.67 13.61
CA THR A 174 3.29 4.76 12.89
C THR A 174 4.81 4.68 13.08
N LEU A 175 5.58 5.20 12.16
CA LEU A 175 7.04 5.31 12.32
C LEU A 175 7.46 6.13 13.56
N TYR A 176 6.55 6.96 14.06
CA TYR A 176 6.77 7.75 15.27
C TYR A 176 6.53 6.97 16.56
N SER A 177 5.62 5.99 16.53
CA SER A 177 5.18 5.22 17.70
C SER A 177 5.75 3.80 17.79
N VAL A 178 6.59 3.38 16.84
CA VAL A 178 7.26 2.06 16.93
C VAL A 178 7.98 1.90 18.27
N PRO A 179 7.93 0.72 18.89
CA PRO A 179 8.64 0.45 20.13
C PRO A 179 10.14 0.74 20.03
N GLU A 180 10.77 1.18 21.13
CA GLU A 180 12.20 1.54 21.16
C GLU A 180 13.15 0.40 20.72
N ARG A 181 12.69 -0.86 20.85
CA ARG A 181 13.42 -2.04 20.36
C ARG A 181 13.55 -2.10 18.83
N VAL A 182 12.70 -1.37 18.13
CA VAL A 182 12.69 -1.35 16.66
C VAL A 182 13.65 -0.28 16.16
N VAL A 183 14.64 -0.69 15.38
CA VAL A 183 15.58 0.24 14.75
C VAL A 183 14.94 0.82 13.49
N VAL A 184 14.61 2.11 13.52
CA VAL A 184 14.16 2.84 12.34
C VAL A 184 15.39 3.23 11.49
N PRO A 185 15.64 2.58 10.36
CA PRO A 185 16.70 2.97 9.45
C PRO A 185 16.50 4.44 9.05
N CYS A 186 17.55 5.23 8.99
CA CYS A 186 17.47 6.66 8.63
C CYS A 186 16.83 7.62 9.66
N ALA A 187 16.39 7.17 10.84
CA ALA A 187 15.85 8.06 11.88
C ALA A 187 16.81 9.23 12.22
N LYS A 188 18.12 9.01 12.10
CA LYS A 188 19.13 10.06 12.29
C LYS A 188 19.20 11.06 11.13
N ARG A 189 18.75 10.69 9.91
CA ARG A 189 18.79 11.56 8.71
C ARG A 189 17.45 12.26 8.46
N LEU A 190 16.34 11.65 8.87
CA LEU A 190 15.01 12.23 8.78
C LEU A 190 14.72 12.98 10.07
N ARG A 191 14.32 14.25 9.95
CA ARG A 191 13.80 14.97 11.12
C ARG A 191 12.59 14.21 11.64
N ARG A 192 12.54 13.91 12.95
CA ARG A 192 11.48 13.12 13.61
C ARG A 192 10.06 13.55 13.18
N LYS A 193 9.84 14.86 12.99
CA LYS A 193 8.58 15.41 12.47
C LYS A 193 8.17 14.85 11.09
N ARG A 194 9.11 14.42 10.25
CA ARG A 194 8.81 13.88 8.92
C ARG A 194 8.38 12.41 8.95
N LEU A 195 8.44 11.77 10.11
CA LEU A 195 7.98 10.41 10.35
C LEU A 195 6.58 10.40 10.98
N ASP A 196 6.03 11.56 11.34
CA ASP A 196 4.68 11.70 11.84
C ASP A 196 3.67 11.53 10.70
N VAL A 197 2.76 10.55 10.85
CA VAL A 197 1.79 10.19 9.83
C VAL A 197 0.88 11.35 9.45
N GLY A 198 0.42 12.14 10.42
CA GLY A 198 -0.41 13.32 10.17
C GLY A 198 0.33 14.37 9.36
N TRP A 199 1.63 14.55 9.61
CA TRP A 199 2.43 15.52 8.87
C TRP A 199 2.69 15.10 7.42
N PHE A 200 3.18 13.88 7.16
CA PHE A 200 3.52 13.48 5.79
C PHE A 200 2.28 13.19 4.95
N SER A 201 1.22 12.60 5.52
CA SER A 201 -0.04 12.38 4.81
C SER A 201 -0.70 13.72 4.45
N GLY A 202 -0.72 14.69 5.37
CA GLY A 202 -1.16 16.06 5.09
C GLY A 202 -0.37 16.73 3.97
N ALA A 203 0.95 16.58 3.95
CA ALA A 203 1.80 17.12 2.90
C ALA A 203 1.58 16.45 1.53
N ILE A 204 1.28 15.13 1.50
CA ILE A 204 0.90 14.41 0.28
C ILE A 204 -0.44 14.91 -0.24
N ARG A 205 -1.46 14.97 0.62
CA ARG A 205 -2.81 15.47 0.27
C ARG A 205 -2.76 16.86 -0.34
N GLN A 206 -2.05 17.78 0.32
CA GLN A 206 -1.87 19.13 -0.20
C GLN A 206 -1.18 19.16 -1.57
N ARG A 207 -0.14 18.33 -1.75
CA ARG A 207 0.65 18.33 -2.98
C ARG A 207 -0.10 17.75 -4.18
N LEU A 208 -0.91 16.74 -3.95
CA LEU A 208 -1.73 16.07 -4.96
C LEU A 208 -3.16 16.63 -5.02
N ARG A 209 -3.50 17.66 -4.21
CA ARG A 209 -4.82 18.27 -4.14
C ARG A 209 -5.93 17.26 -3.88
N MET A 210 -5.66 16.30 -2.98
CA MET A 210 -6.58 15.21 -2.68
C MET A 210 -7.77 15.69 -1.85
N GLN A 211 -8.93 15.13 -2.14
CA GLN A 211 -10.17 15.33 -1.39
C GLN A 211 -10.53 14.03 -0.66
N PRO A 212 -11.24 14.12 0.48
CA PRO A 212 -11.80 12.93 1.10
C PRO A 212 -12.70 12.22 0.09
N GLU A 213 -12.54 10.92 -0.04
CA GLU A 213 -13.51 10.13 -0.79
C GLU A 213 -14.77 10.01 0.07
N CYS A 214 -15.86 10.64 -0.37
CA CYS A 214 -17.16 10.38 0.22
C CYS A 214 -17.54 8.94 -0.16
N LEU A 215 -17.33 7.99 0.74
CA LEU A 215 -17.99 6.71 0.62
C LEU A 215 -19.48 7.01 0.67
N TYR A 216 -20.13 7.02 -0.50
CA TYR A 216 -21.57 7.03 -0.56
C TYR A 216 -22.04 5.81 0.21
N GLN A 217 -22.63 6.04 1.38
CA GLN A 217 -23.52 5.06 1.94
C GLN A 217 -24.65 4.96 0.92
N ASP A 218 -24.67 3.86 0.16
CA ASP A 218 -25.83 3.51 -0.64
C ASP A 218 -27.01 3.47 0.31
N GLY A 219 -27.73 4.60 0.33
CA GLY A 219 -28.93 4.74 1.13
C GLY A 219 -29.95 3.81 0.54
N ASP A 220 -30.42 2.90 1.37
CA ASP A 220 -31.62 2.10 1.15
C ASP A 220 -32.69 2.95 0.44
N SER A 221 -33.07 2.51 -0.74
CA SER A 221 -34.29 2.96 -1.44
C SER A 221 -35.17 1.78 -1.72
#